data_94f793e910286ffb7dd3104f4c7e46bc
#
_entry.id   94f793e910286ffb7dd3104f4c7e46bc
#
_cell.length_a   1.000
_cell.length_b   1.000
_cell.length_c   1.000
_cell.angle_alpha   90.00
_cell.angle_beta   90.00
_cell.angle_gamma   90.00
#
_symmetry.space_group_name_H-M   'P 1'
#
loop_
_entity.id
_entity.type
_entity.pdbx_description
1 polymer ?
#
loop_
_entity_poly.entity_id
_entity_poly.type
_entity_poly.pdbx_seq_one_letter_code
_entity_poly.pdbx_strand_id
1 'polypeptide(L)'
;MLLVFTMLIAISFLFTGCKGGKKEAEATNANNKSEKKDVNIKLEGGDWGEPNPYKTYPRGPGMSKTNLIYDSLIEKDEKRIIPWLAEKWEVKSNGKEYLFKIREGVKWQDGKDFTPEDVKFTFDYYKKHPPVSKNIYIGKKCFIDKVEVLKDNYIKITVNTVNAASLENLGTTRIIPKHIWEKVEDPKKFDGKEAFIGCGPYMLEDYNKERGSYKFTAFEDYWGPKQNVKTIEFIPVSDSILAFEKGDIDLVESVKPDIAKKYENNKEYKLIKGHNFFGYRLCLNMNKNPEFKDKNVRQAIAYAIDEKEIVDKVMRGIGTEGSAAYLPKEHIWYNKDIKKYDYNVEKAKELLKGKNITFQIIVSNKKDNLRMAELLKLQLEKTGMKVNVKSIDMKSRDAAVKSGDYEAIITEHGGWGKDADVLRELYKSNNDKNGGSVINSIPGYKNEEIDKLCMKQMQEMDPDKRKEIVFQLQEKIAEEIPMIPIINTSSISVHKTDKYDGYMNMYDHFVVSHSKLTYLQRK
;
A
#
# COMPACT_ATOMS: atom_id res chain seq x y z
N MET A 1 -38.02 -34.26 57.77
CA MET A 1 -37.21 -34.04 58.97
C MET A 1 -36.49 -32.72 58.74
N LEU A 2 -37.08 -31.59 59.16
CA LEU A 2 -36.80 -30.80 60.38
C LEU A 2 -35.38 -30.25 60.34
N LEU A 3 -35.06 -28.98 60.51
CA LEU A 3 -35.55 -27.77 61.20
C LEU A 3 -34.84 -26.55 60.63
N VAL A 4 -35.39 -25.50 60.16
CA VAL A 4 -35.68 -24.16 60.71
C VAL A 4 -34.79 -23.69 61.87
N PHE A 5 -34.09 -22.56 61.71
CA PHE A 5 -34.00 -21.54 62.75
C PHE A 5 -33.73 -20.15 62.16
N THR A 6 -34.72 -19.31 62.32
CA THR A 6 -34.72 -17.86 62.17
C THR A 6 -34.17 -17.20 63.42
N MET A 7 -33.49 -16.05 63.32
CA MET A 7 -33.50 -15.06 64.41
C MET A 7 -33.33 -13.63 63.87
N LEU A 8 -34.44 -12.91 63.95
CA LEU A 8 -34.53 -11.44 63.93
C LEU A 8 -34.12 -10.88 65.29
N ILE A 9 -33.40 -9.75 65.32
CA ILE A 9 -33.57 -8.76 66.39
C ILE A 9 -33.48 -7.36 65.76
N ALA A 10 -34.52 -6.58 66.09
CA ALA A 10 -34.71 -5.17 65.73
C ALA A 10 -34.48 -4.28 66.98
N ILE A 11 -34.58 -2.95 66.72
CA ILE A 11 -34.83 -1.88 67.73
C ILE A 11 -33.57 -1.17 68.22
N SER A 12 -33.40 0.18 68.24
CA SER A 12 -34.35 1.28 68.45
C SER A 12 -33.79 2.62 68.05
N PHE A 13 -34.68 3.52 67.69
CA PHE A 13 -34.50 4.97 67.58
C PHE A 13 -34.08 5.65 68.92
N LEU A 14 -33.32 6.75 68.81
CA LEU A 14 -33.53 7.95 69.63
C LEU A 14 -33.05 9.20 68.87
N PHE A 15 -33.99 10.10 68.64
CA PHE A 15 -33.78 11.48 68.22
C PHE A 15 -33.31 12.33 69.41
N THR A 16 -32.33 13.23 69.16
CA THR A 16 -32.36 14.57 69.77
C THR A 16 -31.63 15.55 68.86
N GLY A 17 -32.29 16.64 68.54
CA GLY A 17 -31.80 17.72 67.71
C GLY A 17 -31.03 18.80 68.49
N CYS A 18 -30.29 19.61 67.83
CA CYS A 18 -30.39 21.05 67.69
C CYS A 18 -29.07 21.71 67.28
N LYS A 19 -29.24 22.61 66.28
CA LYS A 19 -28.52 23.87 66.05
C LYS A 19 -27.09 23.90 65.52
N GLY A 20 -26.99 24.27 64.21
CA GLY A 20 -26.38 25.53 63.81
C GLY A 20 -24.87 25.51 63.55
N GLY A 21 -24.47 25.48 62.31
CA GLY A 21 -23.10 25.83 61.88
C GLY A 21 -22.89 25.53 60.41
N LYS A 22 -22.97 26.54 59.56
CA LYS A 22 -22.51 26.45 58.19
C LYS A 22 -21.02 26.15 58.15
N LYS A 23 -20.62 25.02 57.62
CA LYS A 23 -19.30 24.77 57.04
C LYS A 23 -19.49 24.29 55.62
N GLU A 24 -18.91 25.04 54.73
CA GLU A 24 -18.75 24.71 53.31
C GLU A 24 -18.11 23.31 53.19
N ALA A 25 -18.79 22.42 52.50
CA ALA A 25 -18.22 21.14 52.08
C ALA A 25 -17.32 21.42 50.87
N GLU A 26 -16.01 21.36 51.08
CA GLU A 26 -15.08 21.20 49.97
C GLU A 26 -15.42 19.91 49.21
N ALA A 27 -15.91 20.08 47.97
CA ALA A 27 -16.02 19.00 47.04
C ALA A 27 -14.59 18.55 46.67
N THR A 28 -14.13 17.48 47.26
CA THR A 28 -12.98 16.74 46.74
C THR A 28 -13.30 16.22 45.36
N ASN A 29 -12.90 16.97 44.33
CA ASN A 29 -12.79 16.47 42.98
C ASN A 29 -11.82 15.28 42.98
N ALA A 30 -12.34 14.09 43.12
CA ALA A 30 -11.62 12.88 42.75
C ALA A 30 -11.42 12.93 41.25
N ASN A 31 -10.28 13.45 40.83
CA ASN A 31 -9.75 13.29 39.49
C ASN A 31 -9.56 11.77 39.24
N ASN A 32 -10.59 11.08 38.80
CA ASN A 32 -10.46 9.79 38.15
C ASN A 32 -9.77 10.04 36.78
N LYS A 33 -8.46 10.27 36.82
CA LYS A 33 -7.62 9.90 35.66
C LYS A 33 -7.72 8.38 35.54
N SER A 34 -8.64 7.89 34.71
CA SER A 34 -8.54 6.53 34.22
C SER A 34 -7.14 6.41 33.59
N GLU A 35 -6.25 5.66 34.23
CA GLU A 35 -4.98 5.26 33.60
C GLU A 35 -5.34 4.67 32.26
N LYS A 36 -4.98 5.35 31.17
CA LYS A 36 -5.12 4.81 29.81
C LYS A 36 -4.28 3.55 29.77
N LYS A 37 -4.94 2.40 29.78
CA LYS A 37 -4.29 1.10 29.67
C LYS A 37 -3.47 1.08 28.38
N ASP A 38 -2.20 0.69 28.46
CA ASP A 38 -1.33 0.56 27.30
C ASP A 38 -1.96 -0.36 26.25
N VAL A 39 -2.13 0.15 25.04
CA VAL A 39 -2.72 -0.61 23.94
C VAL A 39 -1.61 -1.39 23.22
N ASN A 40 -1.70 -2.71 23.25
CA ASN A 40 -0.81 -3.62 22.55
C ASN A 40 -1.63 -4.36 21.50
N ILE A 41 -1.22 -4.33 20.23
CA ILE A 41 -1.94 -4.98 19.14
C ILE A 41 -1.12 -6.08 18.50
N LYS A 42 -1.83 -7.11 18.05
CA LYS A 42 -1.27 -8.25 17.31
C LYS A 42 -1.89 -8.32 15.92
N LEU A 43 -1.07 -8.40 14.92
CA LEU A 43 -1.44 -8.43 13.51
C LEU A 43 -0.91 -9.68 12.84
N GLU A 44 -1.48 -10.06 11.71
CA GLU A 44 -0.97 -11.15 10.89
C GLU A 44 0.45 -10.86 10.42
N GLY A 45 1.36 -11.81 10.63
CA GLY A 45 2.77 -11.76 10.29
C GLY A 45 3.08 -12.43 8.94
N GLY A 46 4.37 -12.70 8.77
CA GLY A 46 4.97 -13.31 7.59
C GLY A 46 6.34 -12.70 7.30
N ASP A 47 7.27 -13.45 6.71
CA ASP A 47 8.59 -12.91 6.36
C ASP A 47 8.50 -11.95 5.17
N TRP A 48 8.62 -10.67 5.46
CA TRP A 48 8.65 -9.55 4.51
C TRP A 48 10.01 -8.84 4.48
N GLY A 49 11.07 -9.53 4.88
CA GLY A 49 12.44 -9.01 4.94
C GLY A 49 12.71 -8.12 6.14
N GLU A 50 13.95 -7.72 6.29
CA GLU A 50 14.37 -6.78 7.32
C GLU A 50 13.77 -5.39 7.06
N PRO A 51 13.17 -4.73 8.05
CA PRO A 51 12.44 -3.48 7.84
C PRO A 51 13.39 -2.26 7.75
N ASN A 52 14.27 -2.27 6.76
CA ASN A 52 15.14 -1.15 6.39
C ASN A 52 15.08 -0.87 4.88
N PRO A 53 15.56 0.29 4.39
CA PRO A 53 15.41 0.70 2.99
C PRO A 53 16.02 -0.23 1.94
N TYR A 54 16.92 -1.14 2.32
CA TYR A 54 17.69 -1.98 1.40
C TYR A 54 17.30 -3.47 1.41
N LYS A 55 16.72 -3.96 2.51
CA LYS A 55 16.45 -5.39 2.72
C LYS A 55 14.98 -5.72 2.89
N THR A 56 14.12 -4.72 2.97
CA THR A 56 12.66 -4.94 3.00
C THR A 56 12.18 -5.58 1.71
N TYR A 57 11.18 -6.47 1.79
CA TYR A 57 10.54 -6.99 0.59
C TYR A 57 9.67 -5.92 -0.06
N PRO A 58 9.73 -5.72 -1.40
CA PRO A 58 9.10 -4.59 -2.10
C PRO A 58 7.57 -4.78 -2.29
N ARG A 59 6.86 -5.05 -1.23
CA ARG A 59 5.39 -5.12 -1.16
C ARG A 59 4.87 -4.37 0.06
N GLY A 60 3.57 -4.04 0.06
CA GLY A 60 2.92 -3.30 1.13
C GLY A 60 3.29 -3.74 2.54
N PRO A 61 3.20 -5.04 2.91
CA PRO A 61 3.53 -5.50 4.25
C PRO A 61 5.00 -5.27 4.67
N GLY A 62 5.97 -5.36 3.74
CA GLY A 62 7.37 -5.04 4.02
C GLY A 62 7.60 -3.54 4.15
N MET A 63 7.05 -2.78 3.21
CA MET A 63 7.19 -1.32 3.19
C MET A 63 6.55 -0.66 4.42
N SER A 64 5.39 -1.15 4.87
CA SER A 64 4.71 -0.62 6.06
C SER A 64 5.54 -0.75 7.33
N LYS A 65 6.24 -1.88 7.49
CA LYS A 65 7.15 -2.11 8.62
C LYS A 65 8.34 -1.14 8.62
N THR A 66 8.93 -0.90 7.43
CA THR A 66 9.97 0.12 7.26
C THR A 66 9.45 1.52 7.61
N ASN A 67 8.18 1.83 7.27
CA ASN A 67 7.56 3.11 7.55
C ASN A 67 7.30 3.35 9.05
N LEU A 68 7.22 2.31 9.89
CA LEU A 68 7.14 2.45 11.34
C LEU A 68 8.43 3.02 11.94
N ILE A 69 9.58 2.66 11.34
CA ILE A 69 10.91 3.01 11.85
C ILE A 69 11.40 4.36 11.28
N TYR A 70 11.17 4.59 9.97
CA TYR A 70 11.72 5.74 9.26
C TYR A 70 10.63 6.73 8.87
N ASP A 71 10.86 7.99 9.17
CA ASP A 71 10.02 9.09 8.72
C ASP A 71 10.49 9.63 7.36
N SER A 72 9.66 10.48 6.77
CA SER A 72 9.89 11.15 5.50
C SER A 72 9.54 12.65 5.62
N LEU A 73 9.86 13.44 4.61
CA LEU A 73 9.59 14.88 4.63
C LEU A 73 8.10 15.19 4.70
N ILE A 74 7.28 14.41 4.01
CA ILE A 74 5.82 14.48 4.04
C ILE A 74 5.24 13.09 4.26
N GLU A 75 4.01 13.03 4.77
CA GLU A 75 3.23 11.80 4.87
C GLU A 75 1.91 11.95 4.12
N LYS A 76 1.18 10.84 3.99
CA LYS A 76 -0.16 10.82 3.39
C LYS A 76 -1.18 10.42 4.44
N ASP A 77 -2.21 11.23 4.60
CA ASP A 77 -3.43 10.83 5.30
C ASP A 77 -4.45 10.22 4.33
N GLU A 78 -5.68 10.01 4.79
CA GLU A 78 -6.78 9.45 3.99
C GLU A 78 -7.13 10.31 2.76
N LYS A 79 -6.79 11.61 2.76
CA LYS A 79 -7.25 12.58 1.76
C LYS A 79 -6.13 13.26 0.99
N ARG A 80 -4.99 13.54 1.65
CA ARG A 80 -3.96 14.42 1.10
C ARG A 80 -2.57 14.13 1.64
N ILE A 81 -1.56 14.71 1.01
CA ILE A 81 -0.23 14.83 1.60
C ILE A 81 -0.25 15.85 2.73
N ILE A 82 0.47 15.56 3.80
CA ILE A 82 0.57 16.39 5.00
C ILE A 82 2.03 16.66 5.35
N PRO A 83 2.33 17.83 5.98
CA PRO A 83 3.65 18.11 6.54
C PRO A 83 4.06 17.05 7.56
N TRP A 84 5.37 16.66 7.52
CA TRP A 84 5.90 15.71 8.48
C TRP A 84 7.27 16.16 8.99
N LEU A 85 8.41 15.56 8.58
CA LEU A 85 9.74 16.11 8.89
C LEU A 85 9.97 17.48 8.23
N ALA A 86 9.28 17.77 7.12
CA ALA A 86 9.16 19.13 6.61
C ALA A 86 7.88 19.79 7.13
N GLU A 87 8.01 20.99 7.69
CA GLU A 87 6.88 21.80 8.18
C GLU A 87 6.07 22.40 7.03
N LYS A 88 6.74 22.72 5.93
CA LYS A 88 6.18 23.27 4.70
C LYS A 88 7.12 23.04 3.53
N TRP A 89 6.60 23.23 2.34
CA TRP A 89 7.37 23.15 1.11
C TRP A 89 6.90 24.17 0.08
N GLU A 90 7.75 24.43 -0.91
CA GLU A 90 7.46 25.24 -2.09
C GLU A 90 8.00 24.54 -3.33
N VAL A 91 7.25 24.62 -4.44
CA VAL A 91 7.69 24.17 -5.76
C VAL A 91 7.95 25.38 -6.62
N LYS A 92 9.18 25.51 -7.14
CA LYS A 92 9.64 26.64 -7.94
C LYS A 92 10.13 26.20 -9.32
N SER A 93 10.42 27.20 -10.16
CA SER A 93 11.04 26.98 -11.48
C SER A 93 10.28 25.95 -12.33
N ASN A 94 8.94 26.04 -12.31
CA ASN A 94 8.05 25.11 -13.01
C ASN A 94 8.36 23.62 -12.74
N GLY A 95 8.49 23.25 -11.47
CA GLY A 95 8.74 21.86 -11.06
C GLY A 95 10.19 21.42 -11.12
N LYS A 96 11.16 22.34 -11.27
CA LYS A 96 12.59 22.03 -11.23
C LYS A 96 13.24 22.17 -9.86
N GLU A 97 12.64 22.95 -8.95
CA GLU A 97 13.20 23.22 -7.63
C GLU A 97 12.13 22.99 -6.56
N TYR A 98 12.51 22.28 -5.52
CA TYR A 98 11.69 21.93 -4.36
C TYR A 98 12.38 22.42 -3.10
N LEU A 99 11.74 23.31 -2.35
CA LEU A 99 12.23 23.81 -1.08
C LEU A 99 11.41 23.17 0.05
N PHE A 100 12.09 22.61 1.03
CA PHE A 100 11.47 22.05 2.23
C PHE A 100 12.04 22.74 3.47
N LYS A 101 11.18 23.26 4.34
CA LYS A 101 11.55 23.76 5.67
C LYS A 101 11.60 22.56 6.61
N ILE A 102 12.75 22.22 7.10
CA ILE A 102 12.97 21.05 7.97
C ILE A 102 12.64 21.41 9.42
N ARG A 103 11.95 20.50 10.10
CA ARG A 103 11.52 20.61 11.50
C ARG A 103 12.72 20.53 12.44
N GLU A 104 12.70 21.37 13.48
CA GLU A 104 13.69 21.38 14.56
C GLU A 104 13.28 20.44 15.70
N GLY A 105 14.25 20.02 16.51
CA GLY A 105 14.02 19.24 17.73
C GLY A 105 13.65 17.77 17.49
N VAL A 106 13.77 17.27 16.28
CA VAL A 106 13.59 15.85 15.96
C VAL A 106 14.80 15.06 16.42
N LYS A 107 14.58 13.89 17.05
CA LYS A 107 15.64 12.97 17.48
C LYS A 107 15.58 11.67 16.68
N TRP A 108 16.75 11.12 16.41
CA TRP A 108 16.91 9.72 16.03
C TRP A 108 16.65 8.81 17.24
N GLN A 109 16.30 7.57 17.00
CA GLN A 109 16.02 6.58 18.05
C GLN A 109 17.24 6.24 18.91
N ASP A 110 18.44 6.64 18.52
CA ASP A 110 19.67 6.57 19.33
C ASP A 110 19.96 7.87 20.13
N GLY A 111 19.01 8.81 20.14
CA GLY A 111 19.07 10.07 20.90
C GLY A 111 19.80 11.22 20.19
N LYS A 112 20.45 11.00 19.05
CA LYS A 112 21.10 12.07 18.28
C LYS A 112 20.12 12.98 17.59
N ASP A 113 20.54 14.22 17.30
CA ASP A 113 19.70 15.19 16.61
C ASP A 113 19.58 14.85 15.13
N PHE A 114 18.36 14.93 14.62
CA PHE A 114 18.06 14.95 13.19
C PHE A 114 18.26 16.35 12.64
N THR A 115 18.94 16.47 11.51
CA THR A 115 19.31 17.74 10.90
C THR A 115 19.03 17.78 9.40
N PRO A 116 19.01 18.97 8.75
CA PRO A 116 18.96 19.07 7.30
C PRO A 116 20.09 18.31 6.57
N GLU A 117 21.24 18.13 7.22
CA GLU A 117 22.35 17.35 6.66
C GLU A 117 22.01 15.86 6.49
N ASP A 118 21.16 15.30 7.34
CA ASP A 118 20.67 13.92 7.19
C ASP A 118 19.79 13.78 5.93
N VAL A 119 18.98 14.80 5.65
CA VAL A 119 18.16 14.85 4.44
C VAL A 119 19.03 14.91 3.19
N LYS A 120 20.01 15.84 3.17
CA LYS A 120 20.97 15.95 2.06
C LYS A 120 21.72 14.64 1.87
N PHE A 121 22.28 14.09 2.95
CA PHE A 121 22.98 12.82 2.94
C PHE A 121 22.14 11.69 2.35
N THR A 122 20.88 11.57 2.78
CA THR A 122 19.97 10.53 2.32
C THR A 122 19.84 10.51 0.80
N PHE A 123 19.57 11.67 0.20
CA PHE A 123 19.39 11.77 -1.25
C PHE A 123 20.70 11.50 -2.00
N ASP A 124 21.83 12.02 -1.52
CA ASP A 124 23.14 11.77 -2.11
C ASP A 124 23.53 10.29 -2.00
N TYR A 125 23.25 9.67 -0.85
CA TYR A 125 23.51 8.24 -0.63
C TYR A 125 22.62 7.35 -1.49
N TYR A 126 21.33 7.64 -1.58
CA TYR A 126 20.40 6.89 -2.43
C TYR A 126 20.69 7.05 -3.92
N LYS A 127 21.22 8.19 -4.35
CA LYS A 127 21.70 8.38 -5.72
C LYS A 127 22.88 7.44 -6.05
N LYS A 128 23.77 7.20 -5.10
CA LYS A 128 24.92 6.29 -5.22
C LYS A 128 24.52 4.81 -4.99
N HIS A 129 23.66 4.57 -4.02
CA HIS A 129 23.20 3.26 -3.58
C HIS A 129 21.67 3.20 -3.64
N PRO A 130 21.07 2.79 -4.78
CA PRO A 130 19.60 2.76 -4.92
C PRO A 130 18.92 1.84 -3.89
N PRO A 131 17.98 2.35 -3.08
CA PRO A 131 17.22 1.53 -2.15
C PRO A 131 16.17 0.68 -2.87
N VAL A 132 15.44 -0.15 -2.12
CA VAL A 132 14.32 -0.96 -2.64
C VAL A 132 13.24 -0.06 -3.25
N SER A 133 12.85 1.01 -2.54
CA SER A 133 11.91 2.01 -3.04
C SER A 133 12.64 3.06 -3.87
N LYS A 134 12.43 3.05 -5.17
CA LYS A 134 13.13 3.90 -6.14
C LYS A 134 12.39 5.21 -6.44
N ASN A 135 11.79 5.84 -5.45
CA ASN A 135 10.99 7.05 -5.61
C ASN A 135 11.71 8.17 -6.39
N ILE A 136 13.03 8.30 -6.21
CA ILE A 136 13.86 9.34 -6.86
C ILE A 136 14.42 8.92 -8.22
N TYR A 137 13.87 7.86 -8.83
CA TYR A 137 14.33 7.34 -10.11
C TYR A 137 13.22 7.35 -11.17
N ILE A 138 13.58 7.76 -12.37
CA ILE A 138 12.79 7.53 -13.59
C ILE A 138 13.54 6.46 -14.39
N GLY A 139 13.00 5.27 -14.37
CA GLY A 139 13.74 4.13 -14.88
C GLY A 139 14.99 3.80 -14.08
N LYS A 140 16.15 3.80 -14.73
CA LYS A 140 17.46 3.58 -14.07
C LYS A 140 18.16 4.87 -13.66
N LYS A 141 17.61 6.04 -14.01
CA LYS A 141 18.26 7.33 -13.79
C LYS A 141 17.64 8.03 -12.61
N CYS A 142 18.48 8.42 -11.66
CA CYS A 142 18.07 9.35 -10.61
C CYS A 142 17.74 10.71 -11.24
N PHE A 143 16.57 11.25 -10.91
CA PHE A 143 16.15 12.55 -11.44
C PHE A 143 16.61 13.74 -10.59
N ILE A 144 17.28 13.49 -9.45
CA ILE A 144 17.87 14.54 -8.62
C ILE A 144 19.18 14.99 -9.27
N ASP A 145 19.30 16.29 -9.48
CA ASP A 145 20.54 16.94 -9.88
C ASP A 145 21.38 17.25 -8.65
N LYS A 146 20.87 18.11 -7.76
CA LYS A 146 21.59 18.64 -6.61
C LYS A 146 20.69 18.74 -5.37
N VAL A 147 21.27 18.56 -4.18
CA VAL A 147 20.64 18.82 -2.88
C VAL A 147 21.52 19.78 -2.08
N GLU A 148 20.95 20.87 -1.59
CA GLU A 148 21.63 21.93 -0.89
C GLU A 148 20.96 22.22 0.45
N VAL A 149 21.78 22.28 1.50
CA VAL A 149 21.34 22.82 2.80
C VAL A 149 21.46 24.33 2.72
N LEU A 150 20.37 25.01 3.03
CA LEU A 150 20.28 26.48 3.06
C LEU A 150 20.18 26.97 4.51
N LYS A 151 20.27 28.28 4.70
CA LYS A 151 20.01 28.91 6.01
C LYS A 151 18.60 28.60 6.50
N ASP A 152 18.38 28.76 7.80
CA ASP A 152 17.08 28.61 8.45
C ASP A 152 16.45 27.23 8.26
N ASN A 153 17.27 26.17 8.26
CA ASN A 153 16.85 24.77 8.11
C ASN A 153 16.05 24.46 6.82
N TYR A 154 16.36 25.16 5.72
CA TYR A 154 15.81 24.80 4.43
C TYR A 154 16.70 23.81 3.68
N ILE A 155 16.05 22.89 2.99
CA ILE A 155 16.65 22.02 1.97
C ILE A 155 16.09 22.45 0.62
N LYS A 156 17.00 22.66 -0.35
CA LYS A 156 16.65 22.83 -1.76
C LYS A 156 17.05 21.59 -2.54
N ILE A 157 16.10 20.98 -3.22
CA ILE A 157 16.32 19.84 -4.14
C ILE A 157 16.06 20.35 -5.55
N THR A 158 17.10 20.29 -6.40
CA THR A 158 17.01 20.59 -7.83
C THR A 158 16.92 19.28 -8.60
N VAL A 159 16.02 19.20 -9.58
CA VAL A 159 15.83 18.02 -10.40
C VAL A 159 16.28 18.29 -11.84
N ASN A 160 16.86 17.26 -12.48
CA ASN A 160 17.29 17.34 -13.89
C ASN A 160 16.13 17.08 -14.86
N THR A 161 15.05 16.45 -14.39
CA THR A 161 13.86 16.12 -15.18
C THR A 161 12.61 16.55 -14.42
N VAL A 162 11.77 17.37 -15.03
CA VAL A 162 10.48 17.75 -14.47
C VAL A 162 9.57 16.53 -14.44
N ASN A 163 8.97 16.27 -13.28
CA ASN A 163 7.96 15.24 -13.09
C ASN A 163 6.92 15.77 -12.11
N ALA A 164 5.66 15.82 -12.53
CA ALA A 164 4.57 16.32 -11.71
C ALA A 164 4.37 15.52 -10.41
N ALA A 165 4.79 14.25 -10.37
CA ALA A 165 4.81 13.42 -9.18
C ALA A 165 6.04 13.66 -8.27
N SER A 166 6.99 14.55 -8.64
CA SER A 166 8.25 14.70 -7.88
C SER A 166 8.05 15.15 -6.45
N LEU A 167 7.08 16.04 -6.18
CA LEU A 167 6.84 16.48 -4.80
C LEU A 167 6.52 15.29 -3.89
N GLU A 168 5.64 14.40 -4.32
CA GLU A 168 5.27 13.22 -3.57
C GLU A 168 6.43 12.22 -3.49
N ASN A 169 7.11 11.98 -4.60
CA ASN A 169 8.25 11.06 -4.68
C ASN A 169 9.43 11.49 -3.79
N LEU A 170 9.80 12.76 -3.82
CA LEU A 170 10.84 13.32 -2.94
C LEU A 170 10.38 13.31 -1.48
N GLY A 171 9.17 13.82 -1.26
CA GLY A 171 8.64 14.03 0.07
C GLY A 171 8.40 12.76 0.86
N THR A 172 8.00 11.65 0.21
CA THR A 172 7.74 10.34 0.88
C THR A 172 8.98 9.44 0.95
N THR A 173 10.13 9.89 0.45
CA THR A 173 11.39 9.17 0.58
C THR A 173 11.81 9.08 2.05
N ARG A 174 12.11 7.86 2.54
CA ARG A 174 12.49 7.62 3.93
C ARG A 174 13.89 8.16 4.20
N ILE A 175 14.02 8.97 5.25
CA ILE A 175 15.29 9.60 5.61
C ILE A 175 16.07 8.66 6.53
N ILE A 176 17.39 8.54 6.29
CA ILE A 176 18.31 7.69 7.04
C ILE A 176 19.34 8.54 7.79
N PRO A 177 19.81 8.07 8.98
CA PRO A 177 20.79 8.81 9.79
C PRO A 177 22.17 8.82 9.16
N LYS A 178 22.67 10.01 8.82
CA LYS A 178 24.01 10.21 8.24
C LYS A 178 25.09 9.54 9.08
N HIS A 179 25.11 9.78 10.39
CA HIS A 179 26.16 9.31 11.31
C HIS A 179 26.31 7.78 11.38
N ILE A 180 25.31 7.03 10.91
CA ILE A 180 25.34 5.57 10.78
C ILE A 180 25.72 5.18 9.35
N TRP A 181 24.94 5.67 8.37
CA TRP A 181 25.02 5.19 7.00
C TRP A 181 26.20 5.74 6.21
N GLU A 182 26.85 6.83 6.65
CA GLU A 182 28.04 7.36 5.95
C GLU A 182 29.23 6.40 5.96
N LYS A 183 29.25 5.45 6.90
CA LYS A 183 30.29 4.42 7.04
C LYS A 183 29.97 3.12 6.30
N VAL A 184 28.78 3.03 5.70
CA VAL A 184 28.27 1.80 5.07
C VAL A 184 28.58 1.84 3.58
N GLU A 185 29.51 0.99 3.14
CA GLU A 185 29.90 0.88 1.72
C GLU A 185 28.93 0.00 0.93
N ASP A 186 28.46 -1.12 1.50
CA ASP A 186 27.49 -2.03 0.89
C ASP A 186 26.23 -2.14 1.76
N PRO A 187 25.19 -1.31 1.46
CA PRO A 187 23.97 -1.28 2.27
C PRO A 187 23.17 -2.59 2.26
N LYS A 188 23.40 -3.47 1.29
CA LYS A 188 22.72 -4.77 1.22
C LYS A 188 23.33 -5.80 2.18
N LYS A 189 24.57 -5.56 2.60
CA LYS A 189 25.29 -6.38 3.58
C LYS A 189 25.32 -5.75 4.97
N PHE A 190 24.75 -4.56 5.12
CA PHE A 190 24.71 -3.89 6.41
C PHE A 190 23.76 -4.61 7.36
N ASP A 191 24.32 -5.32 8.32
CA ASP A 191 23.64 -6.10 9.34
C ASP A 191 23.78 -5.43 10.72
N GLY A 192 22.95 -5.81 11.65
CA GLY A 192 22.98 -5.33 13.01
C GLY A 192 21.90 -4.31 13.36
N LYS A 193 21.82 -3.99 14.65
CA LYS A 193 20.75 -3.14 15.21
C LYS A 193 20.75 -1.71 14.68
N GLU A 194 21.92 -1.19 14.34
CA GLU A 194 22.09 0.16 13.80
C GLU A 194 21.35 0.35 12.46
N ALA A 195 21.18 -0.75 11.67
CA ALA A 195 20.43 -0.73 10.42
C ALA A 195 18.93 -0.44 10.60
N PHE A 196 18.43 -0.44 11.84
CA PHE A 196 17.03 -0.20 12.19
C PHE A 196 16.84 1.07 13.04
N ILE A 197 17.85 1.94 13.13
CA ILE A 197 17.71 3.24 13.78
C ILE A 197 17.12 4.22 12.78
N GLY A 198 15.93 4.72 13.09
CA GLY A 198 15.21 5.74 12.35
C GLY A 198 14.78 6.91 13.24
N CYS A 199 13.93 7.78 12.73
CA CYS A 199 13.28 8.86 13.48
C CYS A 199 11.75 8.71 13.50
N GLY A 200 11.26 7.54 13.11
CA GLY A 200 9.83 7.22 13.10
C GLY A 200 9.28 6.84 14.49
N PRO A 201 7.94 6.64 14.58
CA PRO A 201 7.24 6.47 15.85
C PRO A 201 7.49 5.15 16.57
N TYR A 202 8.09 4.15 15.91
CA TYR A 202 8.31 2.83 16.49
C TYR A 202 9.73 2.35 16.24
N MET A 203 10.29 1.68 17.27
CA MET A 203 11.56 0.98 17.21
C MET A 203 11.33 -0.50 16.97
N LEU A 204 12.19 -1.15 16.17
CA LEU A 204 12.21 -2.60 16.04
C LEU A 204 12.83 -3.22 17.28
N GLU A 205 12.04 -3.98 18.05
CA GLU A 205 12.50 -4.72 19.21
C GLU A 205 13.00 -6.12 18.84
N ASP A 206 12.24 -6.82 17.96
CA ASP A 206 12.58 -8.16 17.50
C ASP A 206 12.14 -8.41 16.06
N TYR A 207 12.93 -9.19 15.35
CA TYR A 207 12.61 -9.75 14.03
C TYR A 207 13.13 -11.17 13.93
N ASN A 208 12.22 -12.10 13.65
CA ASN A 208 12.56 -13.48 13.40
C ASN A 208 12.15 -13.88 11.96
N LYS A 209 13.15 -14.01 11.10
CA LYS A 209 12.95 -14.34 9.68
C LYS A 209 12.29 -15.71 9.48
N GLU A 210 12.72 -16.73 10.24
CA GLU A 210 12.22 -18.09 10.09
C GLU A 210 10.75 -18.20 10.47
N ARG A 211 10.36 -17.51 11.54
CA ARG A 211 8.96 -17.43 11.99
C ARG A 211 8.14 -16.42 11.19
N GLY A 212 8.77 -15.44 10.57
CA GLY A 212 8.07 -14.32 9.94
C GLY A 212 7.40 -13.39 10.96
N SER A 213 8.00 -13.22 12.14
CA SER A 213 7.46 -12.38 13.20
C SER A 213 8.28 -11.11 13.38
N TYR A 214 7.57 -10.04 13.82
CA TYR A 214 8.17 -8.74 14.15
C TYR A 214 7.53 -8.19 15.40
N LYS A 215 8.32 -7.49 16.22
CA LYS A 215 7.85 -6.75 17.37
C LYS A 215 8.38 -5.33 17.33
N PHE A 216 7.47 -4.37 17.41
CA PHE A 216 7.77 -2.95 17.44
C PHE A 216 7.25 -2.35 18.75
N THR A 217 8.06 -1.46 19.34
CA THR A 217 7.71 -0.71 20.56
C THR A 217 7.71 0.77 20.25
N ALA A 218 6.75 1.50 20.82
CA ALA A 218 6.64 2.95 20.67
C ALA A 218 7.95 3.63 21.09
N PHE A 219 8.41 4.59 20.27
CA PHE A 219 9.53 5.45 20.62
C PHE A 219 9.02 6.60 21.49
N GLU A 220 9.37 6.60 22.78
CA GLU A 220 8.83 7.55 23.77
C GLU A 220 9.18 9.01 23.43
N ASP A 221 10.41 9.25 22.95
CA ASP A 221 10.89 10.59 22.57
C ASP A 221 10.52 10.98 21.13
N TYR A 222 9.50 10.34 20.57
CA TYR A 222 9.04 10.65 19.22
C TYR A 222 8.52 12.09 19.12
N TRP A 223 9.01 12.84 18.18
CA TRP A 223 8.74 14.25 17.95
C TRP A 223 7.30 14.58 17.51
N GLY A 224 6.63 13.61 16.89
CA GLY A 224 5.31 13.76 16.26
C GLY A 224 4.13 13.48 17.21
N PRO A 225 2.95 13.18 16.66
CA PRO A 225 1.80 12.80 17.46
C PRO A 225 2.11 11.57 18.33
N LYS A 226 1.63 11.56 19.58
CA LYS A 226 1.84 10.42 20.47
C LYS A 226 1.23 9.14 19.89
N GLN A 227 1.86 8.03 20.19
CA GLN A 227 1.36 6.72 19.83
C GLN A 227 0.15 6.37 20.71
N ASN A 228 -0.93 5.93 20.06
CA ASN A 228 -2.07 5.30 20.75
C ASN A 228 -1.77 3.84 21.08
N VAL A 229 -0.86 3.23 20.33
CA VAL A 229 -0.48 1.83 20.46
C VAL A 229 0.95 1.76 20.99
N LYS A 230 1.14 1.04 22.10
CA LYS A 230 2.46 0.89 22.74
C LYS A 230 3.32 -0.16 22.04
N THR A 231 2.70 -1.27 21.65
CA THR A 231 3.40 -2.40 21.01
C THR A 231 2.60 -2.90 19.82
N ILE A 232 3.29 -3.14 18.71
CA ILE A 232 2.74 -3.76 17.50
C ILE A 232 3.50 -5.06 17.26
N GLU A 233 2.81 -6.19 17.36
CA GLU A 233 3.37 -7.50 17.07
C GLU A 233 2.78 -8.05 15.78
N PHE A 234 3.64 -8.46 14.86
CA PHE A 234 3.24 -9.25 13.70
C PHE A 234 3.58 -10.71 13.95
N ILE A 235 2.57 -11.55 14.01
CA ILE A 235 2.71 -12.97 14.33
C ILE A 235 2.23 -13.84 13.17
N PRO A 236 2.95 -14.91 12.81
CA PRO A 236 2.50 -15.81 11.76
C PRO A 236 1.27 -16.60 12.23
N VAL A 237 0.29 -16.69 11.36
CA VAL A 237 -0.92 -17.48 11.59
C VAL A 237 -1.22 -18.34 10.37
N SER A 238 -1.74 -19.53 10.57
CA SER A 238 -2.12 -20.45 9.47
C SER A 238 -3.52 -20.15 8.91
N ASP A 239 -4.41 -19.64 9.76
CA ASP A 239 -5.77 -19.23 9.42
C ASP A 239 -6.08 -17.92 10.17
N SER A 240 -6.13 -16.82 9.42
CA SER A 240 -6.31 -15.48 9.99
C SER A 240 -7.69 -15.28 10.61
N ILE A 241 -8.76 -15.93 10.06
CA ILE A 241 -10.10 -15.81 10.62
C ILE A 241 -10.18 -16.54 11.97
N LEU A 242 -9.66 -17.76 12.02
CA LEU A 242 -9.64 -18.53 13.26
C LEU A 242 -8.78 -17.86 14.33
N ALA A 243 -7.61 -17.32 13.95
CA ALA A 243 -6.74 -16.59 14.86
C ALA A 243 -7.42 -15.33 15.41
N PHE A 244 -8.16 -14.59 14.56
CA PHE A 244 -8.95 -13.43 14.97
C PHE A 244 -10.09 -13.81 15.92
N GLU A 245 -10.84 -14.87 15.61
CA GLU A 245 -11.93 -15.36 16.48
C GLU A 245 -11.42 -15.81 17.86
N LYS A 246 -10.23 -16.42 17.93
CA LYS A 246 -9.56 -16.80 19.18
C LYS A 246 -8.93 -15.62 19.92
N GLY A 247 -8.76 -14.46 19.27
CA GLY A 247 -8.07 -13.30 19.84
C GLY A 247 -6.55 -13.39 19.80
N ASP A 248 -6.00 -14.27 18.97
CA ASP A 248 -4.56 -14.35 18.72
C ASP A 248 -4.07 -13.14 17.90
N ILE A 249 -4.92 -12.59 17.01
CA ILE A 249 -4.72 -11.33 16.31
C ILE A 249 -5.93 -10.40 16.49
N ASP A 250 -5.72 -9.09 16.37
CA ASP A 250 -6.70 -8.05 16.70
C ASP A 250 -7.36 -7.43 15.47
N LEU A 251 -6.82 -7.68 14.30
CA LEU A 251 -7.31 -7.24 13.00
C LEU A 251 -7.17 -8.40 12.02
N VAL A 252 -8.20 -8.65 11.24
CA VAL A 252 -8.15 -9.54 10.08
C VAL A 252 -8.47 -8.75 8.82
N GLU A 253 -7.67 -8.94 7.76
CA GLU A 253 -7.79 -8.28 6.49
C GLU A 253 -8.22 -9.26 5.38
N SER A 254 -8.75 -8.73 4.28
CA SER A 254 -9.20 -9.53 3.13
C SER A 254 -10.31 -10.55 3.46
N VAL A 255 -11.18 -10.19 4.40
CA VAL A 255 -12.32 -11.02 4.82
C VAL A 255 -13.33 -11.13 3.67
N LYS A 256 -13.79 -12.33 3.38
CA LYS A 256 -14.81 -12.55 2.36
C LYS A 256 -16.19 -12.07 2.82
N PRO A 257 -17.08 -11.61 1.92
CA PRO A 257 -18.37 -11.01 2.29
C PRO A 257 -19.26 -11.91 3.14
N ASP A 258 -19.29 -13.19 2.81
CA ASP A 258 -20.07 -14.20 3.55
C ASP A 258 -19.57 -14.38 4.98
N ILE A 259 -18.27 -14.26 5.20
CA ILE A 259 -17.65 -14.29 6.53
C ILE A 259 -17.86 -12.95 7.25
N ALA A 260 -17.68 -11.83 6.54
CA ALA A 260 -17.85 -10.48 7.10
C ALA A 260 -19.24 -10.25 7.70
N LYS A 261 -20.29 -10.87 7.12
CA LYS A 261 -21.66 -10.83 7.64
C LYS A 261 -21.79 -11.28 9.09
N LYS A 262 -20.90 -12.14 9.59
CA LYS A 262 -20.92 -12.57 11.01
C LYS A 262 -20.65 -11.41 11.96
N TYR A 263 -19.95 -10.39 11.51
CA TYR A 263 -19.51 -9.24 12.31
C TYR A 263 -20.37 -7.99 12.05
N GLU A 264 -21.19 -8.00 10.99
CA GLU A 264 -22.14 -6.93 10.72
C GLU A 264 -23.16 -6.81 11.87
N ASN A 265 -23.51 -5.59 12.24
CA ASN A 265 -24.47 -5.29 13.32
C ASN A 265 -24.03 -5.72 14.74
N ASN A 266 -22.81 -6.15 14.95
CA ASN A 266 -22.22 -6.37 16.26
C ASN A 266 -21.28 -5.21 16.63
N LYS A 267 -21.64 -4.45 17.67
CA LYS A 267 -20.89 -3.26 18.14
C LYS A 267 -19.46 -3.55 18.64
N GLU A 268 -19.15 -4.81 18.95
CA GLU A 268 -17.81 -5.22 19.35
C GLU A 268 -16.81 -5.20 18.18
N TYR A 269 -17.34 -5.19 16.95
CA TYR A 269 -16.53 -5.23 15.73
C TYR A 269 -16.80 -4.01 14.85
N LYS A 270 -15.78 -3.61 14.11
CA LYS A 270 -15.93 -2.62 13.05
C LYS A 270 -15.38 -3.19 11.75
N LEU A 271 -16.16 -3.00 10.70
CA LEU A 271 -15.80 -3.39 9.34
C LEU A 271 -15.33 -2.14 8.57
N ILE A 272 -14.20 -2.26 7.91
CA ILE A 272 -13.70 -1.23 7.00
C ILE A 272 -13.64 -1.84 5.60
N LYS A 273 -14.46 -1.30 4.69
CA LYS A 273 -14.40 -1.65 3.27
C LYS A 273 -13.54 -0.63 2.54
N GLY A 274 -12.46 -1.08 1.96
CA GLY A 274 -11.57 -0.26 1.16
C GLY A 274 -12.14 0.08 -0.23
N HIS A 275 -11.45 0.96 -0.95
CA HIS A 275 -11.72 1.24 -2.36
C HIS A 275 -11.36 0.04 -3.24
N ASN A 276 -11.93 -0.04 -4.45
CA ASN A 276 -11.62 -1.08 -5.43
C ASN A 276 -10.26 -0.81 -6.11
N PHE A 277 -9.21 -0.64 -5.31
CA PHE A 277 -7.86 -0.28 -5.76
C PHE A 277 -6.88 -1.45 -5.77
N PHE A 278 -7.37 -2.68 -5.75
CA PHE A 278 -6.54 -3.86 -5.93
C PHE A 278 -6.94 -4.57 -7.23
N GLY A 279 -6.09 -4.44 -8.24
CA GLY A 279 -6.40 -4.92 -9.59
C GLY A 279 -5.71 -6.24 -9.92
N TYR A 280 -6.45 -7.12 -10.59
CA TYR A 280 -5.93 -8.31 -11.25
C TYR A 280 -5.83 -8.05 -12.75
N ARG A 281 -4.76 -8.54 -13.35
CA ARG A 281 -4.48 -8.34 -14.76
C ARG A 281 -3.77 -9.52 -15.39
N LEU A 282 -4.03 -9.75 -16.66
CA LEU A 282 -3.31 -10.69 -17.50
C LEU A 282 -2.25 -9.92 -18.29
N CYS A 283 -0.99 -10.12 -17.93
CA CYS A 283 0.16 -9.57 -18.63
C CYS A 283 0.57 -10.52 -19.77
N LEU A 284 0.73 -9.98 -20.97
CA LEU A 284 1.08 -10.71 -22.17
C LEU A 284 2.53 -10.42 -22.58
N ASN A 285 3.33 -11.45 -22.77
CA ASN A 285 4.73 -11.31 -23.20
C ASN A 285 4.86 -11.49 -24.70
N MET A 286 5.00 -10.38 -25.41
CA MET A 286 5.09 -10.33 -26.89
C MET A 286 6.44 -10.81 -27.43
N ASN A 287 7.46 -10.99 -26.56
CA ASN A 287 8.74 -11.59 -26.93
C ASN A 287 8.69 -13.12 -26.88
N LYS A 288 7.91 -13.69 -25.94
CA LYS A 288 7.78 -15.15 -25.77
C LYS A 288 6.68 -15.72 -26.68
N ASN A 289 5.58 -14.99 -26.86
CA ASN A 289 4.52 -15.38 -27.79
C ASN A 289 4.24 -14.21 -28.77
N PRO A 290 4.79 -14.29 -30.01
CA PRO A 290 4.65 -13.25 -31.02
C PRO A 290 3.21 -12.94 -31.45
N GLU A 291 2.27 -13.87 -31.30
CA GLU A 291 0.85 -13.65 -31.61
C GLU A 291 0.25 -12.50 -30.78
N PHE A 292 0.77 -12.25 -29.58
CA PHE A 292 0.34 -11.13 -28.76
C PHE A 292 0.76 -9.75 -29.29
N LYS A 293 1.62 -9.66 -30.32
CA LYS A 293 1.92 -8.40 -31.03
C LYS A 293 0.73 -7.92 -31.85
N ASP A 294 -0.12 -8.86 -32.33
CA ASP A 294 -1.33 -8.51 -33.04
C ASP A 294 -2.37 -7.91 -32.09
N LYS A 295 -2.76 -6.65 -32.33
CA LYS A 295 -3.78 -5.96 -31.55
C LYS A 295 -5.12 -6.73 -31.56
N ASN A 296 -5.48 -7.34 -32.69
CA ASN A 296 -6.73 -8.09 -32.79
C ASN A 296 -6.73 -9.30 -31.84
N VAL A 297 -5.59 -9.97 -31.66
CA VAL A 297 -5.46 -11.08 -30.70
C VAL A 297 -5.65 -10.58 -29.27
N ARG A 298 -5.04 -9.44 -28.90
CA ARG A 298 -5.20 -8.87 -27.55
C ARG A 298 -6.65 -8.43 -27.31
N GLN A 299 -7.27 -7.77 -28.29
CA GLN A 299 -8.69 -7.38 -28.20
C GLN A 299 -9.62 -8.60 -28.16
N ALA A 300 -9.31 -9.66 -28.90
CA ALA A 300 -10.07 -10.91 -28.85
C ALA A 300 -10.00 -11.55 -27.43
N ILE A 301 -8.81 -11.57 -26.81
CA ILE A 301 -8.66 -12.04 -25.44
C ILE A 301 -9.52 -11.17 -24.50
N ALA A 302 -9.51 -9.84 -24.64
CA ALA A 302 -10.31 -8.95 -23.80
C ALA A 302 -11.83 -9.19 -23.96
N TYR A 303 -12.34 -9.33 -25.20
CA TYR A 303 -13.75 -9.64 -25.44
C TYR A 303 -14.16 -11.04 -24.97
N ALA A 304 -13.22 -11.98 -24.85
CA ALA A 304 -13.50 -13.34 -24.42
C ALA A 304 -13.64 -13.49 -22.89
N ILE A 305 -13.29 -12.47 -22.11
CA ILE A 305 -13.31 -12.50 -20.65
C ILE A 305 -14.64 -11.95 -20.13
N ASP A 306 -15.39 -12.78 -19.41
CA ASP A 306 -16.56 -12.38 -18.62
C ASP A 306 -16.08 -11.95 -17.22
N GLU A 307 -15.73 -10.68 -17.11
CA GLU A 307 -15.23 -10.07 -15.87
C GLU A 307 -16.28 -10.15 -14.75
N LYS A 308 -17.56 -9.98 -15.10
CA LYS A 308 -18.66 -10.08 -14.13
C LYS A 308 -18.75 -11.48 -13.54
N GLU A 309 -18.63 -12.53 -14.36
CA GLU A 309 -18.61 -13.92 -13.87
C GLU A 309 -17.45 -14.15 -12.90
N ILE A 310 -16.28 -13.53 -13.15
CA ILE A 310 -15.11 -13.61 -12.26
C ILE A 310 -15.40 -12.92 -10.92
N VAL A 311 -15.96 -11.71 -10.95
CA VAL A 311 -16.36 -10.99 -9.72
C VAL A 311 -17.34 -11.84 -8.91
N ASP A 312 -18.37 -12.40 -9.54
CA ASP A 312 -19.41 -13.14 -8.84
C ASP A 312 -18.90 -14.50 -8.30
N LYS A 313 -18.23 -15.30 -9.14
CA LYS A 313 -17.84 -16.68 -8.78
C LYS A 313 -16.52 -16.81 -8.03
N VAL A 314 -15.54 -15.94 -8.31
CA VAL A 314 -14.22 -16.00 -7.68
C VAL A 314 -14.16 -15.04 -6.49
N MET A 315 -14.57 -13.78 -6.68
CA MET A 315 -14.46 -12.75 -5.66
C MET A 315 -15.72 -12.61 -4.79
N ARG A 316 -16.77 -13.43 -5.03
CA ARG A 316 -18.02 -13.48 -4.26
C ARG A 316 -18.73 -12.11 -4.19
N GLY A 317 -18.72 -11.38 -5.30
CA GLY A 317 -19.35 -10.08 -5.43
C GLY A 317 -18.54 -8.90 -4.89
N ILE A 318 -17.30 -9.12 -4.39
CA ILE A 318 -16.41 -8.00 -4.05
C ILE A 318 -15.60 -7.59 -5.28
N GLY A 319 -15.86 -6.39 -5.78
CA GLY A 319 -15.08 -5.82 -6.87
C GLY A 319 -15.95 -5.28 -7.99
N THR A 320 -15.28 -4.86 -9.04
CA THR A 320 -15.84 -4.36 -10.29
C THR A 320 -15.04 -4.92 -11.45
N GLU A 321 -15.60 -4.86 -12.64
CA GLU A 321 -14.89 -5.16 -13.88
C GLU A 321 -13.64 -4.28 -14.00
N GLY A 322 -12.60 -4.79 -14.64
CA GLY A 322 -11.36 -4.06 -14.90
C GLY A 322 -11.58 -2.88 -15.85
N SER A 323 -10.73 -1.89 -15.76
CA SER A 323 -10.72 -0.78 -16.71
C SER A 323 -9.70 -1.05 -17.80
N ALA A 324 -10.10 -0.98 -19.07
CA ALA A 324 -9.21 -1.20 -20.22
C ALA A 324 -7.98 -0.27 -20.23
N ALA A 325 -8.05 0.86 -19.51
CA ALA A 325 -6.92 1.77 -19.29
C ALA A 325 -6.32 1.63 -17.89
N TYR A 326 -6.59 0.53 -17.18
CA TYR A 326 -5.98 0.16 -15.90
C TYR A 326 -6.49 0.90 -14.66
N LEU A 327 -6.68 2.22 -14.70
CA LEU A 327 -7.14 2.95 -13.51
C LEU A 327 -8.56 2.52 -13.10
N PRO A 328 -8.79 2.21 -11.81
CA PRO A 328 -10.12 1.85 -11.32
C PRO A 328 -11.15 2.98 -11.52
N LYS A 329 -12.42 2.63 -11.65
CA LYS A 329 -13.53 3.61 -11.82
C LYS A 329 -13.60 4.66 -10.71
N GLU A 330 -13.11 4.34 -9.51
CA GLU A 330 -13.08 5.25 -8.34
C GLU A 330 -11.84 6.17 -8.32
N HIS A 331 -10.90 5.99 -9.24
CA HIS A 331 -9.67 6.77 -9.26
C HIS A 331 -9.91 8.19 -9.78
N ILE A 332 -9.29 9.21 -9.14
CA ILE A 332 -9.49 10.64 -9.49
C ILE A 332 -9.09 11.01 -10.92
N TRP A 333 -8.21 10.21 -11.55
CA TRP A 333 -7.76 10.36 -12.93
C TRP A 333 -8.48 9.41 -13.90
N TYR A 334 -9.55 8.71 -13.48
CA TYR A 334 -10.26 7.78 -14.34
C TYR A 334 -11.00 8.50 -15.47
N ASN A 335 -10.77 8.06 -16.71
CA ASN A 335 -11.53 8.49 -17.87
C ASN A 335 -12.69 7.50 -18.12
N LYS A 336 -13.94 7.97 -17.98
CA LYS A 336 -15.15 7.14 -18.17
C LYS A 336 -15.46 6.85 -19.64
N ASP A 337 -14.88 7.63 -20.57
CA ASP A 337 -15.21 7.63 -22.01
C ASP A 337 -14.24 6.77 -22.84
N ILE A 338 -13.47 5.88 -22.19
CA ILE A 338 -12.57 4.93 -22.87
C ILE A 338 -13.34 3.77 -23.51
N LYS A 339 -12.71 3.14 -24.49
CA LYS A 339 -13.19 1.89 -25.09
C LYS A 339 -13.39 0.81 -24.05
N LYS A 340 -14.53 0.10 -24.13
CA LYS A 340 -14.89 -1.04 -23.27
C LYS A 340 -14.86 -2.33 -24.08
N TYR A 341 -14.63 -3.43 -23.37
CA TYR A 341 -14.57 -4.77 -23.94
C TYR A 341 -15.62 -5.67 -23.25
N ASP A 342 -16.90 -5.35 -23.50
CA ASP A 342 -18.00 -6.15 -22.97
C ASP A 342 -17.90 -7.59 -23.49
N TYR A 343 -18.09 -8.58 -22.64
CA TYR A 343 -17.98 -10.00 -22.97
C TYR A 343 -18.73 -10.37 -24.23
N ASN A 344 -18.03 -10.84 -25.25
CA ASN A 344 -18.58 -11.19 -26.55
C ASN A 344 -17.70 -12.22 -27.27
N VAL A 345 -18.06 -13.50 -27.15
CA VAL A 345 -17.31 -14.63 -27.75
C VAL A 345 -17.28 -14.54 -29.28
N GLU A 346 -18.39 -14.15 -29.90
CA GLU A 346 -18.46 -14.09 -31.38
C GLU A 346 -17.57 -12.95 -31.91
N LYS A 347 -17.56 -11.82 -31.23
CA LYS A 347 -16.62 -10.72 -31.58
C LYS A 347 -15.16 -11.14 -31.40
N ALA A 348 -14.86 -11.91 -30.38
CA ALA A 348 -13.52 -12.45 -30.16
C ALA A 348 -13.11 -13.40 -31.31
N LYS A 349 -14.00 -14.32 -31.73
CA LYS A 349 -13.76 -15.23 -32.86
C LYS A 349 -13.55 -14.46 -34.18
N GLU A 350 -14.38 -13.43 -34.43
CA GLU A 350 -14.24 -12.55 -35.59
C GLU A 350 -12.85 -11.91 -35.69
N LEU A 351 -12.35 -11.37 -34.55
CA LEU A 351 -11.04 -10.75 -34.46
C LEU A 351 -9.89 -11.74 -34.67
N LEU A 352 -10.05 -12.97 -34.22
CA LEU A 352 -9.05 -14.05 -34.40
C LEU A 352 -8.95 -14.53 -35.85
N LYS A 353 -9.99 -14.38 -36.66
CA LYS A 353 -10.00 -14.80 -38.06
C LYS A 353 -9.52 -16.24 -38.28
N GLY A 354 -9.89 -17.15 -37.38
CA GLY A 354 -9.50 -18.56 -37.43
C GLY A 354 -8.06 -18.88 -36.98
N LYS A 355 -7.32 -17.91 -36.45
CA LYS A 355 -5.99 -18.16 -35.87
C LYS A 355 -6.08 -19.15 -34.71
N ASN A 356 -5.15 -20.10 -34.67
CA ASN A 356 -4.97 -21.04 -33.54
C ASN A 356 -3.99 -20.46 -32.52
N ILE A 357 -4.50 -19.79 -31.50
CA ILE A 357 -3.70 -19.18 -30.46
C ILE A 357 -3.53 -20.17 -29.31
N THR A 358 -2.29 -20.49 -28.97
CA THR A 358 -1.95 -21.38 -27.84
C THR A 358 -0.97 -20.67 -26.93
N PHE A 359 -1.22 -20.70 -25.61
CA PHE A 359 -0.31 -20.13 -24.62
C PHE A 359 -0.51 -20.67 -23.20
N GLN A 360 0.51 -20.49 -22.36
CA GLN A 360 0.47 -20.83 -20.96
C GLN A 360 0.22 -19.56 -20.11
N ILE A 361 -0.70 -19.67 -19.14
CA ILE A 361 -0.90 -18.68 -18.08
C ILE A 361 -0.20 -19.15 -16.81
N ILE A 362 0.77 -18.39 -16.33
CA ILE A 362 1.36 -18.57 -14.99
C ILE A 362 0.52 -17.79 -13.97
N VAL A 363 0.27 -18.42 -12.82
CA VAL A 363 -0.52 -17.83 -11.74
C VAL A 363 0.06 -18.21 -10.38
N SER A 364 -0.16 -17.39 -9.34
CA SER A 364 0.22 -17.79 -7.98
C SER A 364 -0.73 -18.88 -7.43
N ASN A 365 -0.21 -19.71 -6.55
CA ASN A 365 -0.94 -20.84 -5.96
C ASN A 365 -2.01 -20.45 -4.92
N LYS A 366 -2.28 -19.14 -4.75
CA LYS A 366 -3.40 -18.68 -3.94
C LYS A 366 -4.72 -19.16 -4.55
N LYS A 367 -5.62 -19.64 -3.70
CA LYS A 367 -6.88 -20.29 -4.10
C LYS A 367 -7.71 -19.45 -5.09
N ASP A 368 -7.89 -18.17 -4.82
CA ASP A 368 -8.69 -17.31 -5.70
C ASP A 368 -7.96 -17.03 -7.02
N ASN A 369 -6.63 -16.90 -7.00
CA ASN A 369 -5.83 -16.67 -8.20
C ASN A 369 -5.88 -17.89 -9.13
N LEU A 370 -5.78 -19.10 -8.57
CA LEU A 370 -5.90 -20.32 -9.35
C LEU A 370 -7.30 -20.48 -9.94
N ARG A 371 -8.36 -20.25 -9.14
CA ARG A 371 -9.73 -20.28 -9.63
C ARG A 371 -9.98 -19.27 -10.75
N MET A 372 -9.41 -18.07 -10.63
CA MET A 372 -9.47 -17.04 -11.69
C MET A 372 -8.82 -17.55 -12.98
N ALA A 373 -7.61 -18.11 -12.90
CA ALA A 373 -6.90 -18.63 -14.06
C ALA A 373 -7.65 -19.77 -14.76
N GLU A 374 -8.23 -20.68 -14.00
CA GLU A 374 -9.03 -21.79 -14.54
C GLU A 374 -10.32 -21.27 -15.22
N LEU A 375 -10.98 -20.28 -14.62
CA LEU A 375 -12.17 -19.67 -15.24
C LEU A 375 -11.81 -18.91 -16.52
N LEU A 376 -10.71 -18.15 -16.51
CA LEU A 376 -10.18 -17.51 -17.73
C LEU A 376 -9.88 -18.53 -18.83
N LYS A 377 -9.24 -19.64 -18.49
CA LYS A 377 -9.01 -20.73 -19.45
C LYS A 377 -10.31 -21.18 -20.11
N LEU A 378 -11.32 -21.52 -19.30
CA LEU A 378 -12.63 -21.95 -19.81
C LEU A 378 -13.30 -20.91 -20.73
N GLN A 379 -13.19 -19.63 -20.38
CA GLN A 379 -13.76 -18.54 -21.17
C GLN A 379 -13.02 -18.36 -22.51
N LEU A 380 -11.69 -18.35 -22.49
CA LEU A 380 -10.84 -18.20 -23.67
C LEU A 380 -10.99 -19.39 -24.64
N GLU A 381 -11.11 -20.61 -24.12
CA GLU A 381 -11.28 -21.82 -24.93
C GLU A 381 -12.60 -21.83 -25.72
N LYS A 382 -13.64 -21.08 -25.31
CA LYS A 382 -14.87 -20.89 -26.10
C LYS A 382 -14.63 -20.20 -27.45
N THR A 383 -13.52 -19.46 -27.56
CA THR A 383 -13.13 -18.76 -28.81
C THR A 383 -12.26 -19.62 -29.75
N GLY A 384 -11.88 -20.82 -29.33
CA GLY A 384 -10.95 -21.70 -30.04
C GLY A 384 -9.48 -21.55 -29.64
N MET A 385 -9.16 -20.66 -28.71
CA MET A 385 -7.83 -20.60 -28.10
C MET A 385 -7.54 -21.85 -27.27
N LYS A 386 -6.25 -22.22 -27.13
CA LYS A 386 -5.80 -23.31 -26.26
C LYS A 386 -4.98 -22.72 -25.11
N VAL A 387 -5.44 -22.91 -23.88
CA VAL A 387 -4.82 -22.29 -22.70
C VAL A 387 -4.39 -23.35 -21.70
N ASN A 388 -3.13 -23.30 -21.27
CA ASN A 388 -2.59 -24.11 -20.18
C ASN A 388 -2.37 -23.25 -18.95
N VAL A 389 -2.76 -23.74 -17.77
CA VAL A 389 -2.56 -23.05 -16.49
C VAL A 389 -1.41 -23.71 -15.73
N LYS A 390 -0.45 -22.88 -15.28
CA LYS A 390 0.68 -23.30 -14.42
C LYS A 390 0.63 -22.51 -13.12
N SER A 391 0.43 -23.22 -12.01
CA SER A 391 0.42 -22.63 -10.66
C SER A 391 1.79 -22.76 -10.00
N ILE A 392 2.30 -21.65 -9.43
CA ILE A 392 3.57 -21.59 -8.70
C ILE A 392 3.41 -20.70 -7.45
N ASP A 393 4.36 -20.76 -6.51
CA ASP A 393 4.33 -19.87 -5.36
C ASP A 393 4.51 -18.39 -5.75
N MET A 394 4.11 -17.48 -4.86
CA MET A 394 4.10 -16.04 -5.14
C MET A 394 5.49 -15.47 -5.40
N LYS A 395 6.53 -15.90 -4.68
CA LYS A 395 7.89 -15.39 -4.86
C LYS A 395 8.46 -15.84 -6.22
N SER A 396 8.22 -17.10 -6.61
CA SER A 396 8.57 -17.61 -7.94
C SER A 396 7.81 -16.91 -9.06
N ARG A 397 6.51 -16.62 -8.87
CA ARG A 397 5.72 -15.86 -9.83
C ARG A 397 6.29 -14.43 -10.01
N ASP A 398 6.64 -13.75 -8.92
CA ASP A 398 7.27 -12.43 -8.97
C ASP A 398 8.65 -12.45 -9.65
N ALA A 399 9.41 -13.52 -9.46
CA ALA A 399 10.68 -13.75 -10.16
C ALA A 399 10.46 -13.93 -11.67
N ALA A 400 9.44 -14.69 -12.09
CA ALA A 400 9.07 -14.85 -13.48
C ALA A 400 8.68 -13.51 -14.15
N VAL A 401 7.94 -12.64 -13.44
CA VAL A 401 7.66 -11.28 -13.93
C VAL A 401 8.95 -10.49 -14.17
N LYS A 402 9.89 -10.53 -13.22
CA LYS A 402 11.17 -9.79 -13.32
C LYS A 402 12.06 -10.29 -14.47
N SER A 403 12.10 -11.60 -14.68
CA SER A 403 12.92 -12.22 -15.73
C SER A 403 12.25 -12.17 -17.11
N GLY A 404 10.93 -11.98 -17.18
CA GLY A 404 10.14 -12.13 -18.40
C GLY A 404 10.01 -13.60 -18.83
N ASP A 405 10.13 -14.56 -17.91
CA ASP A 405 10.02 -15.99 -18.21
C ASP A 405 8.58 -16.48 -18.08
N TYR A 406 7.73 -16.00 -18.98
CA TYR A 406 6.32 -16.38 -19.12
C TYR A 406 5.82 -16.01 -20.51
N GLU A 407 4.79 -16.69 -21.02
CA GLU A 407 4.00 -16.24 -22.18
C GLU A 407 2.88 -15.30 -21.73
N ALA A 408 2.05 -15.75 -20.80
CA ALA A 408 1.07 -14.93 -20.11
C ALA A 408 1.13 -15.18 -18.61
N ILE A 409 0.87 -14.15 -17.81
CA ILE A 409 0.95 -14.24 -16.34
C ILE A 409 -0.13 -13.39 -15.68
N ILE A 410 -0.82 -13.95 -14.68
CA ILE A 410 -1.73 -13.18 -13.84
C ILE A 410 -0.94 -12.54 -12.72
N THR A 411 -1.02 -11.21 -12.64
CA THR A 411 -0.46 -10.43 -11.54
C THR A 411 -1.55 -9.65 -10.85
N GLU A 412 -1.32 -9.36 -9.58
CA GLU A 412 -2.17 -8.50 -8.79
C GLU A 412 -1.37 -7.33 -8.21
N HIS A 413 -2.00 -6.19 -8.11
CA HIS A 413 -1.40 -4.98 -7.54
C HIS A 413 -2.45 -4.04 -6.95
N GLY A 414 -2.10 -3.44 -5.81
CA GLY A 414 -2.77 -2.30 -5.21
C GLY A 414 -1.83 -1.10 -5.11
N GLY A 415 -2.28 -0.02 -4.51
CA GLY A 415 -1.41 1.12 -4.24
C GLY A 415 -1.06 1.93 -5.48
N TRP A 416 -2.06 2.28 -6.31
CA TRP A 416 -1.84 3.18 -7.45
C TRP A 416 -1.43 4.60 -7.07
N GLY A 417 -1.61 4.97 -5.80
CA GLY A 417 -1.44 6.34 -5.37
C GLY A 417 -2.53 7.28 -5.90
N LYS A 418 -2.33 8.56 -5.69
CA LYS A 418 -3.20 9.60 -6.24
C LYS A 418 -2.70 10.15 -7.57
N ASP A 419 -1.55 9.70 -8.06
CA ASP A 419 -0.91 10.25 -9.24
C ASP A 419 -1.09 9.35 -10.46
N ALA A 420 -1.34 9.97 -11.62
CA ALA A 420 -1.52 9.27 -12.89
C ALA A 420 -0.20 8.74 -13.49
N ASP A 421 0.97 9.10 -12.93
CA ASP A 421 2.27 8.68 -13.46
C ASP A 421 2.48 7.15 -13.42
N VAL A 422 1.68 6.44 -12.63
CA VAL A 422 1.60 4.97 -12.67
C VAL A 422 1.35 4.43 -14.09
N LEU A 423 0.60 5.17 -14.93
CA LEU A 423 0.37 4.78 -16.32
C LEU A 423 1.66 4.81 -17.13
N ARG A 424 2.52 5.82 -16.93
CA ARG A 424 3.84 5.88 -17.57
C ARG A 424 4.71 4.71 -17.10
N GLU A 425 4.70 4.41 -15.84
CA GLU A 425 5.50 3.30 -15.29
C GLU A 425 5.10 1.95 -15.87
N LEU A 426 3.82 1.77 -16.17
CA LEU A 426 3.28 0.52 -16.70
C LEU A 426 3.42 0.41 -18.22
N TYR A 427 3.13 1.47 -18.96
CA TYR A 427 2.86 1.39 -20.41
C TYR A 427 3.95 1.99 -21.30
N LYS A 428 4.85 2.82 -20.75
CA LYS A 428 5.95 3.34 -21.56
C LYS A 428 6.87 2.23 -22.04
N SER A 429 7.19 2.23 -23.33
CA SER A 429 8.12 1.27 -23.95
C SER A 429 9.48 1.23 -23.23
N ASN A 430 10.10 0.07 -23.17
CA ASN A 430 11.40 -0.16 -22.50
C ASN A 430 11.43 0.10 -20.99
N ASN A 431 10.27 0.09 -20.33
CA ASN A 431 10.21 0.10 -18.86
C ASN A 431 10.59 -1.25 -18.22
N ASP A 432 10.72 -2.28 -19.03
CA ASP A 432 11.02 -3.67 -18.68
C ASP A 432 12.32 -3.87 -17.89
N LYS A 433 13.16 -2.84 -17.76
CA LYS A 433 14.43 -2.89 -17.02
C LYS A 433 14.47 -2.00 -15.77
N ASN A 434 13.35 -1.46 -15.35
CA ASN A 434 13.26 -0.57 -14.18
C ASN A 434 13.25 -1.34 -12.86
N GLY A 435 14.06 -2.34 -12.80
CA GLY A 435 14.44 -3.17 -11.69
C GLY A 435 13.86 -2.84 -10.32
N GLY A 436 12.96 -3.67 -9.83
CA GLY A 436 12.48 -3.63 -8.46
C GLY A 436 10.98 -3.78 -8.30
N SER A 437 10.18 -3.29 -9.23
CA SER A 437 8.73 -3.50 -9.18
C SER A 437 8.33 -4.78 -9.89
N VAL A 438 7.59 -5.64 -9.22
CA VAL A 438 6.92 -6.82 -9.81
C VAL A 438 5.72 -6.43 -10.69
N ILE A 439 5.56 -5.14 -10.96
CA ILE A 439 4.39 -4.54 -11.59
C ILE A 439 4.65 -4.30 -13.06
N ASN A 440 5.89 -4.02 -13.45
CA ASN A 440 6.22 -3.36 -14.72
C ASN A 440 6.71 -4.37 -15.73
N SER A 441 5.80 -4.94 -16.50
CA SER A 441 6.29 -5.64 -17.67
C SER A 441 5.20 -5.94 -18.68
N ILE A 442 5.32 -5.30 -19.82
CA ILE A 442 4.69 -5.74 -21.06
C ILE A 442 5.83 -6.00 -22.05
N PRO A 443 6.56 -7.14 -21.89
CA PRO A 443 7.75 -7.41 -22.68
C PRO A 443 7.44 -7.45 -24.18
N GLY A 444 8.24 -6.72 -24.96
CA GLY A 444 8.10 -6.65 -26.41
C GLY A 444 7.05 -5.66 -26.93
N TYR A 445 6.30 -4.99 -26.05
CA TYR A 445 5.37 -3.93 -26.45
C TYR A 445 6.11 -2.61 -26.71
N LYS A 446 5.76 -1.96 -27.81
CA LYS A 446 6.25 -0.61 -28.16
C LYS A 446 5.14 0.18 -28.84
N ASN A 447 4.94 1.41 -28.39
CA ASN A 447 4.02 2.36 -29.02
C ASN A 447 4.51 3.79 -28.77
N GLU A 448 4.96 4.46 -29.83
CA GLU A 448 5.55 5.80 -29.75
C GLU A 448 4.55 6.87 -29.29
N GLU A 449 3.27 6.72 -29.62
CA GLU A 449 2.23 7.67 -29.23
C GLU A 449 1.97 7.58 -27.73
N ILE A 450 1.86 6.35 -27.20
CA ILE A 450 1.77 6.12 -25.74
C ILE A 450 3.02 6.68 -25.05
N ASP A 451 4.22 6.43 -25.59
CA ASP A 451 5.46 6.94 -25.02
C ASP A 451 5.49 8.47 -24.96
N LYS A 452 5.04 9.15 -26.01
CA LYS A 452 4.92 10.62 -26.06
C LYS A 452 3.92 11.15 -25.03
N LEU A 453 2.74 10.53 -24.94
CA LEU A 453 1.71 10.92 -23.96
C LEU A 453 2.18 10.66 -22.53
N CYS A 454 2.86 9.55 -22.26
CA CYS A 454 3.48 9.25 -20.96
C CYS A 454 4.47 10.34 -20.54
N MET A 455 5.34 10.78 -21.44
CA MET A 455 6.33 11.82 -21.14
C MET A 455 5.67 13.20 -21.00
N LYS A 456 4.68 13.50 -21.85
CA LYS A 456 3.98 14.79 -21.82
C LYS A 456 3.21 14.97 -20.51
N GLN A 457 2.43 13.95 -20.06
CA GLN A 457 1.71 14.03 -18.79
C GLN A 457 2.66 14.14 -17.58
N MET A 458 3.79 13.44 -17.63
CA MET A 458 4.80 13.50 -16.57
C MET A 458 5.36 14.92 -16.40
N GLN A 459 5.57 15.65 -17.49
CA GLN A 459 6.20 16.98 -17.49
C GLN A 459 5.19 18.13 -17.33
N GLU A 460 3.89 17.88 -17.44
CA GLU A 460 2.87 18.90 -17.30
C GLU A 460 2.58 19.21 -15.83
N MET A 461 2.84 20.44 -15.41
CA MET A 461 2.64 20.89 -14.04
C MET A 461 1.27 21.52 -13.79
N ASP A 462 0.57 21.93 -14.85
CA ASP A 462 -0.81 22.42 -14.77
C ASP A 462 -1.77 21.22 -14.62
N PRO A 463 -2.54 21.11 -13.53
CA PRO A 463 -3.37 19.94 -13.27
C PRO A 463 -4.46 19.67 -14.33
N ASP A 464 -5.07 20.74 -14.88
CA ASP A 464 -6.16 20.61 -15.85
C ASP A 464 -5.63 20.15 -17.20
N LYS A 465 -4.56 20.78 -17.69
CA LYS A 465 -3.88 20.32 -18.92
C LYS A 465 -3.33 18.91 -18.79
N ARG A 466 -2.77 18.58 -17.62
CA ARG A 466 -2.29 17.23 -17.33
C ARG A 466 -3.43 16.23 -17.40
N LYS A 467 -4.61 16.57 -16.88
CA LYS A 467 -5.79 15.71 -16.92
C LYS A 467 -6.23 15.39 -18.33
N GLU A 468 -6.24 16.37 -19.22
CA GLU A 468 -6.54 16.17 -20.65
C GLU A 468 -5.56 15.18 -21.29
N ILE A 469 -4.25 15.34 -21.03
CA ILE A 469 -3.22 14.44 -21.55
C ILE A 469 -3.38 13.02 -20.99
N VAL A 470 -3.69 12.90 -19.70
CA VAL A 470 -3.93 11.60 -19.05
C VAL A 470 -5.16 10.92 -19.63
N PHE A 471 -6.21 11.66 -20.00
CA PHE A 471 -7.39 11.10 -20.63
C PHE A 471 -7.09 10.58 -22.04
N GLN A 472 -6.36 11.35 -22.86
CA GLN A 472 -5.87 10.89 -24.17
C GLN A 472 -4.98 9.63 -24.05
N LEU A 473 -4.12 9.59 -23.02
CA LEU A 473 -3.29 8.41 -22.73
C LEU A 473 -4.14 7.17 -22.43
N GLN A 474 -5.19 7.33 -21.61
CA GLN A 474 -6.11 6.23 -21.27
C GLN A 474 -6.90 5.74 -22.50
N GLU A 475 -7.37 6.64 -23.35
CA GLU A 475 -8.05 6.27 -24.61
C GLU A 475 -7.14 5.42 -25.50
N LYS A 476 -5.87 5.84 -25.63
CA LYS A 476 -4.90 5.09 -26.44
C LYS A 476 -4.54 3.75 -25.82
N ILE A 477 -4.35 3.68 -24.50
CA ILE A 477 -4.10 2.42 -23.78
C ILE A 477 -5.28 1.47 -23.96
N ALA A 478 -6.50 1.95 -23.81
CA ALA A 478 -7.70 1.14 -23.97
C ALA A 478 -7.86 0.61 -25.40
N GLU A 479 -7.54 1.42 -26.43
CA GLU A 479 -7.56 0.99 -27.84
C GLU A 479 -6.51 -0.09 -28.14
N GLU A 480 -5.28 0.08 -27.64
CA GLU A 480 -4.17 -0.84 -27.86
C GLU A 480 -4.22 -2.09 -26.97
N ILE A 481 -4.77 -1.97 -25.79
CA ILE A 481 -4.90 -3.00 -24.75
C ILE A 481 -3.69 -3.94 -24.66
N PRO A 482 -2.50 -3.41 -24.37
CA PRO A 482 -1.27 -4.22 -24.35
C PRO A 482 -1.17 -5.15 -23.14
N MET A 483 -1.96 -4.88 -22.11
CA MET A 483 -2.18 -5.68 -20.91
C MET A 483 -3.68 -5.67 -20.64
N ILE A 484 -4.23 -6.78 -20.17
CA ILE A 484 -5.67 -6.92 -19.99
C ILE A 484 -6.00 -6.85 -18.49
N PRO A 485 -6.54 -5.74 -18.01
CA PRO A 485 -7.11 -5.67 -16.67
C PRO A 485 -8.31 -6.60 -16.57
N ILE A 486 -8.34 -7.45 -15.56
CA ILE A 486 -9.40 -8.46 -15.39
C ILE A 486 -10.49 -7.89 -14.47
N ILE A 487 -10.13 -7.58 -13.24
CA ILE A 487 -11.05 -7.03 -12.23
C ILE A 487 -10.30 -6.07 -11.30
N ASN A 488 -11.05 -5.17 -10.69
CA ASN A 488 -10.62 -4.42 -9.52
C ASN A 488 -11.45 -4.85 -8.31
N THR A 489 -10.80 -5.02 -7.17
CA THR A 489 -11.45 -5.48 -5.95
C THR A 489 -11.02 -4.63 -4.76
N SER A 490 -11.84 -4.63 -3.73
CA SER A 490 -11.52 -4.08 -2.42
C SER A 490 -11.28 -5.20 -1.42
N SER A 491 -10.87 -4.82 -0.22
CA SER A 491 -10.83 -5.70 0.93
C SER A 491 -11.83 -5.25 1.98
N ILE A 492 -12.33 -6.21 2.75
CA ILE A 492 -13.02 -5.95 4.00
C ILE A 492 -12.05 -6.32 5.11
N SER A 493 -11.77 -5.35 5.99
CA SER A 493 -11.02 -5.58 7.22
C SER A 493 -11.98 -5.56 8.40
N VAL A 494 -11.73 -6.42 9.39
CA VAL A 494 -12.54 -6.50 10.62
C VAL A 494 -11.62 -6.41 11.83
N HIS A 495 -11.95 -5.55 12.78
CA HIS A 495 -11.24 -5.45 14.05
C HIS A 495 -12.19 -5.32 15.24
N LYS A 496 -11.68 -5.63 16.43
CA LYS A 496 -12.39 -5.44 17.70
C LYS A 496 -12.24 -4.00 18.16
N THR A 497 -13.37 -3.35 18.50
CA THR A 497 -13.40 -1.92 18.85
C THR A 497 -12.98 -1.65 20.30
N ASP A 498 -13.10 -2.63 21.19
CA ASP A 498 -12.76 -2.54 22.61
C ASP A 498 -11.25 -2.40 22.84
N LYS A 499 -10.44 -2.96 21.95
CA LYS A 499 -8.98 -2.93 22.07
C LYS A 499 -8.37 -1.74 21.36
N TYR A 500 -8.72 -1.51 20.09
CA TYR A 500 -8.24 -0.38 19.30
C TYR A 500 -9.15 -0.07 18.10
N ASP A 501 -9.58 1.18 17.96
CA ASP A 501 -10.44 1.63 16.85
C ASP A 501 -9.84 2.81 16.04
N GLY A 502 -8.52 2.93 16.00
CA GLY A 502 -7.81 4.01 15.27
C GLY A 502 -7.48 3.70 13.81
N TYR A 503 -7.89 2.56 13.28
CA TYR A 503 -7.55 2.15 11.91
C TYR A 503 -8.13 3.10 10.86
N MET A 504 -7.29 3.46 9.86
CA MET A 504 -7.61 4.42 8.79
C MET A 504 -7.91 3.71 7.48
N ASN A 505 -8.94 4.18 6.77
CA ASN A 505 -9.22 3.74 5.41
C ASN A 505 -8.47 4.64 4.42
N MET A 506 -7.29 4.21 3.99
CA MET A 506 -6.44 5.00 3.09
C MET A 506 -7.01 4.99 1.67
N TYR A 507 -6.95 6.14 0.99
CA TYR A 507 -7.37 6.26 -0.41
C TYR A 507 -6.56 5.36 -1.36
N ASP A 508 -5.28 5.22 -1.08
CA ASP A 508 -4.32 4.58 -1.98
C ASP A 508 -4.34 3.05 -1.89
N HIS A 509 -4.54 2.51 -0.70
CA HIS A 509 -4.46 1.09 -0.42
C HIS A 509 -5.54 0.66 0.55
N PHE A 510 -6.11 -0.51 0.34
CA PHE A 510 -7.20 -1.03 1.16
C PHE A 510 -6.74 -1.63 2.51
N VAL A 511 -5.44 -1.85 2.69
CA VAL A 511 -4.92 -2.46 3.92
C VAL A 511 -4.76 -1.41 5.01
N VAL A 512 -5.63 -1.42 5.99
CA VAL A 512 -5.75 -0.39 7.03
C VAL A 512 -4.55 -0.36 7.98
N SER A 513 -3.79 -1.45 8.08
CA SER A 513 -2.57 -1.55 8.89
C SER A 513 -1.32 -0.96 8.22
N HIS A 514 -1.38 -0.59 6.95
CA HIS A 514 -0.20 -0.15 6.18
C HIS A 514 0.26 1.28 6.47
N SER A 515 -0.60 2.13 7.02
CA SER A 515 -0.21 3.49 7.40
C SER A 515 0.18 3.55 8.88
N LYS A 516 1.38 4.05 9.18
CA LYS A 516 1.78 4.32 10.57
C LYS A 516 0.86 5.31 11.28
N LEU A 517 0.18 6.20 10.53
CA LEU A 517 -0.77 7.17 11.07
C LEU A 517 -1.95 6.47 11.74
N THR A 518 -2.24 5.24 11.36
CA THR A 518 -3.23 4.38 12.01
C THR A 518 -2.97 4.23 13.51
N TYR A 519 -1.71 4.26 13.94
CA TYR A 519 -1.31 3.99 15.32
C TYR A 519 -0.99 5.25 16.13
N LEU A 520 -1.13 6.43 15.53
CA LEU A 520 -0.85 7.72 16.14
C LEU A 520 -2.13 8.46 16.54
N GLN A 521 -2.01 9.37 17.52
CA GLN A 521 -3.11 10.26 17.87
C GLN A 521 -3.44 11.14 16.67
N ARG A 522 -4.72 11.23 16.31
CA ARG A 522 -5.19 12.20 15.31
C ARG A 522 -5.38 13.56 15.99
N LYS A 523 -4.94 14.61 15.33
CA LYS A 523 -5.22 15.99 15.73
C LYS A 523 -6.64 16.38 15.31
#